data_1a498c4aedd7b2f023649edb59c64781
#
_entry.id   1a498c4aedd7b2f023649edb59c64781
#
_cell.length_a   1.000
_cell.length_b   1.000
_cell.length_c   1.000
_cell.angle_alpha   90.00
_cell.angle_beta   90.00
_cell.angle_gamma   90.00
#
_symmetry.space_group_name_H-M   'P 1'
#
loop_
_entity.id
_entity.type
_entity.pdbx_description
1 polymer ?
#
loop_
_entity_poly.entity_id
_entity_poly.type
_entity_poly.pdbx_seq_one_letter_code
_entity_poly.pdbx_strand_id
1 'polypeptide(L)'
;MKLILGGRQQGKLELAKMQYALKPHEICDGEFCTLDRIPKSRAVNRLHLLIRRLMEAGMDPAEWVEQACQQNPEIIWITDEIGCGIVPADRFEREWRETVGRICCKLAQHSDRVERVFCGIPTVLKG
;
A
#
# COMPACT_ATOMS: atom_id res chain seq x y z
N MET A 1 -12.63 -1.12 2.33
CA MET A 1 -11.17 -1.00 2.11
C MET A 1 -10.79 -1.69 0.81
N LYS A 2 -9.88 -1.11 0.09
CA LYS A 2 -9.43 -1.64 -1.20
C LYS A 2 -7.91 -1.70 -1.24
N LEU A 3 -7.38 -2.68 -1.97
CA LEU A 3 -5.94 -2.85 -2.16
C LEU A 3 -5.65 -2.94 -3.66
N ILE A 4 -4.75 -2.08 -4.13
CA ILE A 4 -4.27 -2.08 -5.51
C ILE A 4 -2.78 -2.35 -5.46
N LEU A 5 -2.36 -3.41 -6.13
CA LEU A 5 -0.96 -3.80 -6.14
C LEU A 5 -0.47 -4.10 -7.56
N GLY A 6 0.83 -4.10 -7.73
CA GLY A 6 1.45 -4.35 -9.02
C GLY A 6 2.90 -3.93 -9.00
N GLY A 7 3.62 -4.24 -10.06
CA GLY A 7 5.01 -3.87 -10.20
C GLY A 7 5.21 -2.35 -10.30
N ARG A 8 6.45 -1.94 -10.15
CA ARG A 8 6.83 -0.53 -10.26
C ARG A 8 6.42 0.02 -11.63
N GLN A 9 5.86 1.23 -11.65
CA GLN A 9 5.49 1.95 -12.88
C GLN A 9 4.49 1.21 -13.78
N GLN A 10 3.57 0.46 -13.19
CA GLN A 10 2.54 -0.26 -13.94
C GLN A 10 1.22 0.50 -14.06
N GLY A 11 1.18 1.76 -13.61
CA GLY A 11 -0.02 2.60 -13.78
C GLY A 11 -1.05 2.49 -12.66
N LYS A 12 -0.67 1.97 -11.48
CA LYS A 12 -1.59 1.78 -10.36
C LYS A 12 -2.25 3.07 -9.89
N LEU A 13 -1.46 4.12 -9.71
CA LEU A 13 -1.97 5.39 -9.21
C LEU A 13 -2.94 6.03 -10.20
N GLU A 14 -2.58 6.05 -11.48
CA GLU A 14 -3.44 6.61 -12.52
C GLU A 14 -4.76 5.85 -12.65
N LEU A 15 -4.70 4.52 -12.54
CA LEU A 15 -5.89 3.70 -12.55
C LEU A 15 -6.79 4.04 -11.35
N ALA A 16 -6.22 4.16 -10.16
CA ALA A 16 -6.96 4.50 -8.95
C ALA A 16 -7.64 5.88 -9.07
N LYS A 17 -6.91 6.86 -9.59
CA LYS A 17 -7.45 8.20 -9.80
C LYS A 17 -8.70 8.18 -10.71
N MET A 18 -8.63 7.43 -11.80
CA MET A 18 -9.74 7.31 -12.72
C MET A 18 -10.91 6.52 -12.11
N GLN A 19 -10.60 5.37 -11.54
CA GLN A 19 -11.62 4.42 -11.09
C GLN A 19 -12.42 4.94 -9.89
N TYR A 20 -11.76 5.66 -8.99
CA TYR A 20 -12.37 6.15 -7.75
C TYR A 20 -12.53 7.68 -7.74
N ALA A 21 -12.30 8.34 -8.85
CA ALA A 21 -12.40 9.81 -8.98
C ALA A 21 -11.62 10.54 -7.88
N LEU A 22 -10.37 10.15 -7.67
CA LEU A 22 -9.52 10.71 -6.62
C LEU A 22 -8.93 12.03 -7.06
N LYS A 23 -9.06 13.03 -6.20
CA LYS A 23 -8.42 14.35 -6.37
C LYS A 23 -7.04 14.33 -5.70
N PRO A 24 -6.09 15.18 -6.15
CA PRO A 24 -4.73 15.17 -5.58
C PRO A 24 -4.68 15.34 -4.07
N HIS A 25 -5.54 16.19 -3.49
CA HIS A 25 -5.56 16.41 -2.04
C HIS A 25 -6.14 15.23 -1.24
N GLU A 26 -6.76 14.26 -1.91
CA GLU A 26 -7.33 13.07 -1.29
C GLU A 26 -6.35 11.91 -1.24
N ILE A 27 -5.17 12.09 -1.83
CA ILE A 27 -4.14 11.05 -1.94
C ILE A 27 -2.94 11.44 -1.08
N CYS A 28 -2.51 10.53 -0.21
CA CYS A 28 -1.27 10.67 0.55
C CYS A 28 -0.17 9.84 -0.08
N ASP A 29 1.04 10.39 -0.08
CA ASP A 29 2.23 9.65 -0.45
C ASP A 29 2.81 9.00 0.81
N GLY A 30 2.90 7.69 0.81
CA GLY A 30 3.42 6.93 1.94
C GLY A 30 4.86 7.28 2.31
N GLU A 31 5.64 7.78 1.37
CA GLU A 31 7.03 8.17 1.63
C GLU A 31 7.16 9.49 2.37
N PHE A 32 6.33 10.49 2.05
CA PHE A 32 6.56 11.87 2.51
C PHE A 32 5.44 12.47 3.35
N CYS A 33 4.23 11.94 3.25
CA CYS A 33 3.09 12.52 3.96
C CYS A 33 3.25 12.38 5.47
N THR A 34 2.75 13.35 6.24
CA THR A 34 2.78 13.22 7.71
C THR A 34 1.88 12.07 8.17
N LEU A 35 2.31 11.37 9.20
CA LEU A 35 1.63 10.14 9.65
C LEU A 35 0.19 10.40 10.13
N ASP A 36 -0.05 11.53 10.76
CA ASP A 36 -1.38 11.89 11.25
C ASP A 36 -2.38 12.18 10.12
N ARG A 37 -1.90 12.58 8.96
CA ARG A 37 -2.74 12.86 7.80
C ARG A 37 -3.16 11.59 7.06
N ILE A 38 -2.32 10.56 7.08
CA ILE A 38 -2.52 9.35 6.26
C ILE A 38 -3.88 8.68 6.53
N PRO A 39 -4.31 8.44 7.79
CA PRO A 39 -5.62 7.81 8.02
C PRO A 39 -6.82 8.66 7.60
N LYS A 40 -6.61 9.95 7.38
CA LYS A 40 -7.67 10.88 6.99
C LYS A 40 -7.81 11.02 5.48
N SER A 41 -6.91 10.42 4.71
CA SER A 41 -6.94 10.47 3.25
C SER A 41 -7.86 9.38 2.68
N ARG A 42 -8.28 9.55 1.43
CA ARG A 42 -9.03 8.50 0.74
C ARG A 42 -8.13 7.38 0.22
N ALA A 43 -6.91 7.72 -0.18
CA ALA A 43 -5.98 6.77 -0.74
C ALA A 43 -4.55 7.06 -0.27
N VAL A 44 -3.79 6.00 -0.11
CA VAL A 44 -2.37 6.07 0.23
C VAL A 44 -1.58 5.38 -0.87
N ASN A 45 -0.76 6.16 -1.58
CA ASN A 45 0.13 5.64 -2.59
C ASN A 45 1.47 5.25 -1.96
N ARG A 46 2.11 4.25 -2.51
CA ARG A 46 3.41 3.76 -2.08
C ARG A 46 3.40 3.28 -0.62
N LEU A 47 2.42 2.44 -0.30
CA LEU A 47 2.33 1.80 1.02
C LEU A 47 3.64 1.12 1.42
N HIS A 48 4.33 0.49 0.49
CA HIS A 48 5.60 -0.20 0.75
C HIS A 48 6.66 0.75 1.32
N LEU A 49 6.67 2.01 0.90
CA LEU A 49 7.59 3.03 1.43
C LEU A 49 7.13 3.59 2.79
N LEU A 50 5.83 3.66 3.02
CA LEU A 50 5.31 3.96 4.36
C LEU A 50 5.74 2.91 5.37
N ILE A 51 5.64 1.63 5.01
CA ILE A 51 6.08 0.54 5.87
C ILE A 51 7.57 0.67 6.17
N ARG A 52 8.39 0.99 5.16
CA ARG A 52 9.81 1.22 5.34
C ARG A 52 10.09 2.36 6.35
N ARG A 53 9.39 3.48 6.22
CA ARG A 53 9.51 4.61 7.15
C ARG A 53 9.20 4.21 8.59
N LEU A 54 8.10 3.47 8.78
CA LEU A 54 7.69 3.03 10.10
C LEU A 54 8.73 2.11 10.73
N MET A 55 9.30 1.20 9.93
CA MET A 55 10.36 0.32 10.41
C MET A 55 11.63 1.10 10.78
N GLU A 56 12.03 2.05 9.94
CA GLU A 56 13.20 2.91 10.20
C GLU A 56 13.03 3.76 11.45
N ALA A 57 11.79 4.12 11.78
CA ALA A 57 11.46 4.87 12.99
C ALA A 57 11.29 3.99 14.24
N GLY A 58 11.47 2.67 14.12
CA GLY A 58 11.31 1.75 15.23
C GLY A 58 9.87 1.48 15.63
N MET A 59 8.91 1.82 14.76
CA MET A 59 7.49 1.57 15.00
C MET A 59 7.08 0.21 14.44
N ASP A 60 5.99 -0.36 14.97
CA ASP A 60 5.41 -1.58 14.43
C ASP A 60 4.51 -1.23 13.24
N PRO A 61 4.93 -1.54 12.00
CA PRO A 61 4.15 -1.13 10.84
C PRO A 61 2.82 -1.87 10.71
N ALA A 62 2.76 -3.14 11.12
CA ALA A 62 1.52 -3.90 11.04
C ALA A 62 0.45 -3.32 11.96
N GLU A 63 0.82 -2.98 13.19
CA GLU A 63 -0.10 -2.34 14.13
C GLU A 63 -0.53 -0.97 13.65
N TRP A 64 0.41 -0.18 13.15
CA TRP A 64 0.11 1.17 12.67
C TRP A 64 -0.90 1.13 11.50
N VAL A 65 -0.67 0.25 10.53
CA VAL A 65 -1.57 0.09 9.38
C VAL A 65 -2.94 -0.41 9.82
N GLU A 66 -3.00 -1.35 10.76
CA GLU A 66 -4.25 -1.85 11.31
C GLU A 66 -5.07 -0.72 11.95
N GLN A 67 -4.42 0.14 12.74
CA GLN A 67 -5.09 1.29 13.35
C GLN A 67 -5.60 2.27 12.30
N ALA A 68 -4.82 2.51 11.24
CA ALA A 68 -5.26 3.37 10.14
C ALA A 68 -6.51 2.81 9.46
N CYS A 69 -6.57 1.50 9.26
CA CYS A 69 -7.75 0.84 8.70
C CYS A 69 -8.98 0.96 9.61
N GLN A 70 -8.78 0.89 10.93
CA GLN A 70 -9.87 1.07 11.88
C GLN A 70 -10.40 2.49 11.87
N GLN A 71 -9.52 3.47 11.74
CA GLN A 71 -9.92 4.89 11.65
C GLN A 71 -10.60 5.21 10.32
N ASN A 72 -10.23 4.52 9.24
CA ASN A 72 -10.76 4.76 7.92
C ASN A 72 -11.04 3.43 7.20
N PRO A 73 -12.23 2.84 7.44
CA PRO A 73 -12.57 1.55 6.83
C PRO A 73 -12.68 1.56 5.30
N GLU A 74 -12.78 2.73 4.69
CA GLU A 74 -12.90 2.88 3.23
C GLU A 74 -11.58 3.22 2.54
N ILE A 75 -10.47 3.17 3.25
CA ILE A 75 -9.16 3.56 2.73
C ILE A 75 -8.75 2.69 1.53
N ILE A 76 -8.07 3.31 0.57
CA ILE A 76 -7.52 2.64 -0.60
C ILE A 76 -5.99 2.59 -0.44
N TRP A 77 -5.45 1.39 -0.39
CA TRP A 77 -4.00 1.19 -0.31
C TRP A 77 -3.45 0.85 -1.69
N ILE A 78 -2.38 1.56 -2.09
CA ILE A 78 -1.70 1.33 -3.37
C ILE A 78 -0.25 0.99 -3.05
N THR A 79 0.23 -0.13 -3.57
CA THR A 79 1.58 -0.61 -3.25
C THR A 79 2.25 -1.29 -4.43
N ASP A 80 3.58 -1.21 -4.46
CA ASP A 80 4.38 -2.04 -5.37
C ASP A 80 4.50 -3.45 -4.82
N GLU A 81 4.60 -4.42 -5.73
CA GLU A 81 5.00 -5.78 -5.40
C GLU A 81 6.52 -5.80 -5.28
N ILE A 82 7.02 -5.96 -4.07
CA ILE A 82 8.46 -5.92 -3.78
C ILE A 82 8.99 -7.26 -3.33
N GLY A 83 8.46 -8.30 -3.36
CA GLY A 83 8.95 -9.62 -2.94
C GLY A 83 9.48 -10.47 -4.07
N CYS A 84 9.46 -9.96 -5.30
CA CYS A 84 9.86 -10.71 -6.48
C CYS A 84 11.32 -10.42 -6.85
N GLY A 85 12.07 -11.46 -7.20
CA GLY A 85 13.43 -11.33 -7.67
C GLY A 85 14.47 -11.84 -6.68
N ILE A 86 15.71 -11.32 -6.80
CA ILE A 86 16.85 -11.78 -6.00
C ILE A 86 16.65 -11.42 -4.53
N VAL A 87 16.93 -12.37 -3.63
CA VAL A 87 16.90 -12.14 -2.19
C VAL A 87 18.05 -11.20 -1.82
N PRO A 88 17.78 -10.04 -1.19
CA PRO A 88 18.82 -9.11 -0.82
C PRO A 88 19.75 -9.69 0.24
N ALA A 89 21.03 -9.31 0.17
CA ALA A 89 22.01 -9.67 1.20
C ALA A 89 21.78 -8.86 2.49
N ASP A 90 21.27 -7.64 2.38
CA ASP A 90 21.02 -6.75 3.49
C ASP A 90 19.85 -7.26 4.35
N ARG A 91 20.09 -7.39 5.66
CA ARG A 91 19.10 -7.89 6.60
C ARG A 91 17.85 -7.01 6.67
N PHE A 92 18.03 -5.68 6.71
CA PHE A 92 16.91 -4.76 6.77
C PHE A 92 16.04 -4.87 5.51
N GLU A 93 16.65 -4.97 4.33
CA GLU A 93 15.92 -5.13 3.08
C GLU A 93 15.09 -6.42 3.06
N ARG A 94 15.64 -7.52 3.59
CA ARG A 94 14.90 -8.78 3.71
C ARG A 94 13.70 -8.64 4.65
N GLU A 95 13.93 -8.05 5.81
CA GLU A 95 12.88 -7.84 6.81
C GLU A 95 11.77 -6.94 6.26
N TRP A 96 12.15 -5.89 5.53
CA TRP A 96 11.20 -4.99 4.90
C TRP A 96 10.32 -5.71 3.88
N ARG A 97 10.93 -6.50 2.98
CA ARG A 97 10.17 -7.28 1.99
C ARG A 97 9.19 -8.25 2.64
N GLU A 98 9.64 -8.96 3.67
CA GLU A 98 8.78 -9.88 4.41
C GLU A 98 7.63 -9.13 5.09
N THR A 99 7.92 -8.01 5.70
CA THR A 99 6.91 -7.21 6.41
C THR A 99 5.86 -6.68 5.45
N VAL A 100 6.28 -6.14 4.30
CA VAL A 100 5.34 -5.69 3.27
C VAL A 100 4.46 -6.84 2.79
N GLY A 101 5.05 -8.00 2.54
CA GLY A 101 4.29 -9.18 2.12
C GLY A 101 3.24 -9.59 3.13
N ARG A 102 3.59 -9.65 4.43
CA ARG A 102 2.66 -10.01 5.48
C ARG A 102 1.53 -8.98 5.63
N ILE A 103 1.85 -7.70 5.59
CA ILE A 103 0.84 -6.64 5.68
C ILE A 103 -0.10 -6.69 4.48
N CYS A 104 0.43 -6.86 3.27
CA CYS A 104 -0.41 -6.98 2.07
C CYS A 104 -1.33 -8.20 2.13
N CYS A 105 -0.88 -9.32 2.66
CA CYS A 105 -1.74 -10.49 2.85
C CYS A 105 -2.91 -10.19 3.80
N LYS A 106 -2.64 -9.51 4.91
CA LYS A 106 -3.70 -9.11 5.84
C LYS A 106 -4.67 -8.12 5.21
N LEU A 107 -4.15 -7.13 4.50
CA LEU A 107 -4.99 -6.15 3.82
C LEU A 107 -5.87 -6.82 2.76
N ALA A 108 -5.33 -7.77 2.01
CA ALA A 108 -6.09 -8.50 1.02
C ALA A 108 -7.24 -9.29 1.65
N GLN A 109 -6.99 -9.92 2.81
CA GLN A 109 -8.03 -10.67 3.52
C GLN A 109 -9.20 -9.79 3.96
N HIS A 110 -8.92 -8.55 4.38
CA HIS A 110 -9.92 -7.64 4.93
C HIS A 110 -10.49 -6.66 3.90
N SER A 111 -9.91 -6.60 2.70
CA SER A 111 -10.38 -5.70 1.65
C SER A 111 -11.62 -6.24 0.95
N ASP A 112 -12.51 -5.33 0.57
CA ASP A 112 -13.68 -5.66 -0.25
C ASP A 112 -13.26 -5.96 -1.69
N ARG A 113 -12.20 -5.30 -2.14
CA ARG A 113 -11.70 -5.45 -3.49
C ARG A 113 -10.17 -5.42 -3.51
N VAL A 114 -9.59 -6.35 -4.25
CA VAL A 114 -8.15 -6.42 -4.47
C VAL A 114 -7.92 -6.52 -5.97
N GLU A 115 -7.09 -5.61 -6.49
CA GLU A 115 -6.76 -5.57 -7.91
C GLU A 115 -5.25 -5.60 -8.10
N ARG A 116 -4.81 -6.33 -9.11
CA ARG A 116 -3.43 -6.31 -9.58
C ARG A 116 -3.38 -5.57 -10.91
N VAL A 117 -2.44 -4.63 -11.03
CA VAL A 117 -2.29 -3.82 -12.24
C VAL A 117 -1.01 -4.20 -12.98
N PHE A 118 -1.16 -4.51 -14.26
CA PHE A 118 -0.05 -4.79 -15.16
C PHE A 118 -0.25 -3.98 -16.44
N CYS A 119 0.72 -3.13 -16.77
CA CYS A 119 0.64 -2.24 -17.95
C CYS A 119 -0.65 -1.41 -17.99
N GLY A 120 -1.08 -0.88 -16.84
CA GLY A 120 -2.30 -0.10 -16.73
C GLY A 120 -3.59 -0.90 -16.78
N ILE A 121 -3.51 -2.22 -16.89
CA ILE A 121 -4.67 -3.09 -17.01
C ILE A 121 -4.92 -3.78 -15.66
N PRO A 122 -6.09 -3.58 -15.03
CA PRO A 122 -6.39 -4.22 -13.76
C PRO A 122 -6.89 -5.65 -13.93
N THR A 123 -6.48 -6.52 -13.03
CA THR A 123 -7.05 -7.86 -12.85
C THR A 123 -7.66 -7.90 -11.46
N VAL A 124 -8.95 -8.16 -11.36
CA VAL A 124 -9.63 -8.26 -10.08
C VAL A 124 -9.32 -9.61 -9.45
N LEU A 125 -8.67 -9.60 -8.29
CA LEU A 125 -8.34 -10.81 -7.54
C LEU A 125 -9.40 -11.13 -6.50
N LYS A 126 -10.12 -10.12 -6.02
CA LYS A 126 -11.17 -10.24 -5.02
C LYS A 126 -12.19 -9.11 -5.24
N GLY A 127 -13.45 -9.43 -5.13
CA GLY A 127 -14.53 -8.45 -5.34
C GLY A 127 -15.01 -8.45 -6.78
#